data_ccda9e43791fafdce29dcf676d68d297
#
_entry.id   ccda9e43791fafdce29dcf676d68d297
#
_cell.length_a   1.000
_cell.length_b   1.000
_cell.length_c   1.000
_cell.angle_alpha   90.00
_cell.angle_beta   90.00
_cell.angle_gamma   90.00
#
_symmetry.space_group_name_H-M   'P 1'
#
loop_
_entity.id
_entity.type
_entity.pdbx_description
1 polymer ?
#
loop_
_entity_poly.entity_id
_entity_poly.type
_entity_poly.pdbx_seq_one_letter_code
_entity_poly.pdbx_strand_id
1 'polypeptide(L)'
;MAAYDVIVAGLGGMGSAAAFHLAARGQRVLGLEKFGPAHDRGASHGGSRITRQSYFEGPDYVPLLLRAYELWHELAAHSRREVIRLTGGVMVGPPDSRTVAGSRRSAEQWGLPHEMLSAADIRRRFPTMDPRPGDVGLYEDNA
;
A
#
# COMPACT_ATOMS: atom_id res chain seq x y z
N MET A 1 13.30 36.31 13.71
CA MET A 1 12.81 35.61 12.50
C MET A 1 12.59 34.13 12.87
N ALA A 2 11.45 33.53 12.48
CA ALA A 2 11.28 32.11 12.66
C ALA A 2 12.25 31.36 11.71
N ALA A 3 13.12 30.55 12.27
CA ALA A 3 14.04 29.74 11.49
C ALA A 3 13.50 28.31 11.42
N TYR A 4 13.48 27.73 10.25
CA TYR A 4 13.09 26.35 10.00
C TYR A 4 14.30 25.54 9.54
N ASP A 5 14.35 24.28 9.95
CA ASP A 5 15.41 23.36 9.55
C ASP A 5 15.09 22.70 8.21
N VAL A 6 13.78 22.49 7.94
CA VAL A 6 13.27 21.87 6.71
C VAL A 6 12.01 22.58 6.22
N ILE A 7 11.90 22.72 4.91
CA ILE A 7 10.67 23.15 4.23
C ILE A 7 10.17 22.01 3.36
N VAL A 8 8.91 21.60 3.57
CA VAL A 8 8.22 20.57 2.78
C VAL A 8 7.24 21.26 1.85
N ALA A 9 7.49 21.21 0.55
CA ALA A 9 6.62 21.79 -0.47
C ALA A 9 5.61 20.74 -0.97
N GLY A 10 4.33 20.97 -0.68
CA GLY A 10 3.21 20.05 -0.91
C GLY A 10 2.98 19.12 0.27
N LEU A 11 1.75 19.12 0.81
CA LEU A 11 1.34 18.29 1.95
C LEU A 11 0.32 17.21 1.54
N GLY A 12 0.49 16.63 0.35
CA GLY A 12 -0.18 15.39 -0.03
C GLY A 12 0.32 14.20 0.79
N GLY A 13 -0.01 12.96 0.40
CA GLY A 13 0.35 11.76 1.17
C GLY A 13 1.84 11.66 1.50
N MET A 14 2.72 11.95 0.54
CA MET A 14 4.18 11.88 0.74
C MET A 14 4.71 13.04 1.59
N GLY A 15 4.29 14.28 1.28
CA GLY A 15 4.79 15.45 1.99
C GLY A 15 4.30 15.54 3.41
N SER A 16 3.06 15.17 3.70
CA SER A 16 2.54 15.12 5.06
C SER A 16 3.26 14.06 5.91
N ALA A 17 3.55 12.88 5.35
CA ALA A 17 4.33 11.86 6.02
C ALA A 17 5.77 12.35 6.29
N ALA A 18 6.42 12.98 5.31
CA ALA A 18 7.76 13.55 5.49
C ALA A 18 7.77 14.61 6.60
N ALA A 19 6.81 15.54 6.58
CA ALA A 19 6.68 16.58 7.60
C ALA A 19 6.46 15.99 9.00
N PHE A 20 5.59 15.00 9.12
CA PHE A 20 5.32 14.30 10.38
C PHE A 20 6.60 13.63 10.94
N HIS A 21 7.28 12.83 10.13
CA HIS A 21 8.46 12.10 10.59
C HIS A 21 9.66 13.02 10.89
N LEU A 22 9.81 14.12 10.16
CA LEU A 22 10.84 15.11 10.44
C LEU A 22 10.56 15.85 11.76
N ALA A 23 9.32 16.28 11.96
CA ALA A 23 8.90 16.89 13.22
C ALA A 23 9.05 15.96 14.43
N ALA A 24 8.70 14.68 14.27
CA ALA A 24 8.89 13.66 15.29
C ALA A 24 10.37 13.43 15.65
N ARG A 25 11.29 13.76 14.74
CA ARG A 25 12.75 13.75 14.98
C ARG A 25 13.29 15.08 15.54
N GLY A 26 12.41 15.98 15.95
CA GLY A 26 12.78 17.26 16.55
C GLY A 26 13.15 18.37 15.58
N GLN A 27 12.94 18.18 14.27
CA GLN A 27 13.20 19.22 13.27
C GLN A 27 12.09 20.27 13.30
N ARG A 28 12.46 21.55 13.10
CA ARG A 28 11.49 22.63 12.90
C ARG A 28 11.07 22.63 11.43
N VAL A 29 9.88 22.09 11.16
CA VAL A 29 9.40 21.88 9.80
C VAL A 29 8.39 22.94 9.40
N LEU A 30 8.57 23.56 8.24
CA LEU A 30 7.55 24.38 7.57
C LEU A 30 6.95 23.59 6.43
N GLY A 31 5.65 23.29 6.52
CA GLY A 31 4.89 22.72 5.42
C GLY A 31 4.20 23.80 4.60
N LEU A 32 4.40 23.77 3.29
CA LEU A 32 3.74 24.67 2.34
C LEU A 32 2.78 23.87 1.48
N GLU A 33 1.52 24.27 1.47
CA GLU A 33 0.47 23.66 0.66
C GLU A 33 -0.31 24.74 -0.09
N LYS A 34 -0.55 24.50 -1.38
CA LYS A 34 -1.30 25.44 -2.23
C LYS A 34 -2.79 25.46 -1.91
N PHE A 35 -3.32 24.35 -1.45
CA PHE A 35 -4.74 24.17 -1.15
C PHE A 35 -4.96 23.96 0.34
N GLY A 36 -6.20 23.79 0.78
CA GLY A 36 -6.50 23.47 2.17
C GLY A 36 -6.06 22.05 2.57
N PRO A 37 -6.02 21.73 3.87
CA PRO A 37 -5.71 20.38 4.32
C PRO A 37 -6.69 19.34 3.74
N ALA A 38 -6.17 18.16 3.40
CA ALA A 38 -6.94 17.02 2.86
C ALA A 38 -7.75 17.36 1.59
N HIS A 39 -7.25 18.26 0.75
CA HIS A 39 -7.88 18.61 -0.53
C HIS A 39 -7.93 17.42 -1.50
N ASP A 40 -8.83 17.49 -2.49
CA ASP A 40 -9.06 16.46 -3.51
C ASP A 40 -8.24 16.61 -4.80
N ARG A 41 -7.23 17.48 -4.80
CA ARG A 41 -6.44 17.87 -6.00
C ARG A 41 -5.09 17.20 -6.10
N GLY A 42 -4.81 16.24 -5.24
CA GLY A 42 -3.57 15.46 -5.24
C GLY A 42 -3.80 14.01 -5.63
N ALA A 43 -2.72 13.27 -5.94
CA ALA A 43 -2.79 11.86 -6.27
C ALA A 43 -3.26 10.95 -5.10
N SER A 44 -3.20 11.48 -3.87
CA SER A 44 -3.58 10.74 -2.66
C SER A 44 -5.05 10.89 -2.26
N HIS A 45 -5.83 11.71 -3.00
CA HIS A 45 -7.25 11.88 -2.69
C HIS A 45 -8.08 10.64 -3.07
N GLY A 46 -9.30 10.55 -2.52
CA GLY A 46 -10.26 9.48 -2.79
C GLY A 46 -10.67 8.73 -1.52
N GLY A 47 -11.74 7.94 -1.65
CA GLY A 47 -12.36 7.24 -0.51
C GLY A 47 -11.57 6.02 -0.04
N SER A 48 -10.86 5.36 -0.95
CA SER A 48 -10.09 4.15 -0.63
C SER A 48 -8.81 4.09 -1.44
N ARG A 49 -7.84 3.38 -0.88
CA ARG A 49 -6.60 2.99 -1.54
C ARG A 49 -6.34 1.53 -1.22
N ILE A 50 -5.71 0.84 -2.17
CA ILE A 50 -5.31 -0.55 -1.98
C ILE A 50 -3.81 -0.57 -1.71
N THR A 51 -3.42 -1.32 -0.70
CA THR A 51 -2.04 -1.71 -0.44
C THR A 51 -1.93 -3.22 -0.45
N ARG A 52 -0.76 -3.76 -0.76
CA ARG A 52 -0.46 -5.19 -0.80
C ARG A 52 1.01 -5.41 -0.50
N GLN A 53 1.37 -6.58 -0.01
CA GLN A 53 2.76 -6.90 0.32
C GLN A 53 3.49 -7.56 -0.85
N SER A 54 2.85 -8.46 -1.57
CA SER A 54 3.43 -9.14 -2.74
C SER A 54 3.43 -8.25 -3.99
N TYR A 55 4.36 -7.29 -4.02
CA TYR A 55 4.39 -6.23 -5.04
C TYR A 55 4.93 -6.74 -6.36
N PHE A 56 4.09 -6.75 -7.42
CA PHE A 56 4.45 -7.35 -8.71
C PHE A 56 5.48 -6.53 -9.50
N GLU A 57 5.62 -5.26 -9.21
CA GLU A 57 6.57 -4.36 -9.88
C GLU A 57 8.03 -4.71 -9.56
N GLY A 58 8.28 -5.30 -8.39
CA GLY A 58 9.60 -5.79 -8.01
C GLY A 58 9.72 -6.14 -6.53
N PRO A 59 10.45 -7.22 -6.21
CA PRO A 59 10.63 -7.68 -4.83
C PRO A 59 11.39 -6.68 -3.96
N ASP A 60 12.17 -5.76 -4.53
CA ASP A 60 12.92 -4.76 -3.79
C ASP A 60 12.03 -3.75 -3.07
N TYR A 61 10.76 -3.66 -3.46
CA TYR A 61 9.77 -2.84 -2.74
C TYR A 61 9.24 -3.48 -1.46
N VAL A 62 9.36 -4.80 -1.31
CA VAL A 62 8.77 -5.53 -0.18
C VAL A 62 9.23 -5.02 1.18
N PRO A 63 10.53 -4.74 1.44
CA PRO A 63 10.95 -4.17 2.72
C PRO A 63 10.30 -2.84 3.05
N LEU A 64 10.10 -1.98 2.04
CA LEU A 64 9.41 -0.69 2.22
C LEU A 64 7.94 -0.91 2.55
N LEU A 65 7.29 -1.90 1.93
CA LEU A 65 5.90 -2.25 2.20
C LEU A 65 5.73 -2.81 3.61
N LEU A 66 6.57 -3.75 4.02
CA LEU A 66 6.53 -4.29 5.39
C LEU A 66 6.68 -3.17 6.42
N ARG A 67 7.63 -2.25 6.22
CA ARG A 67 7.76 -1.07 7.09
C ARG A 67 6.56 -0.15 7.01
N ALA A 68 5.94 0.02 5.83
CA ALA A 68 4.73 0.84 5.68
C ALA A 68 3.55 0.29 6.48
N TYR A 69 3.37 -1.04 6.51
CA TYR A 69 2.31 -1.67 7.32
C TYR A 69 2.51 -1.42 8.81
N GLU A 70 3.74 -1.54 9.32
CA GLU A 70 4.05 -1.17 10.71
C GLU A 70 3.67 0.28 11.01
N LEU A 71 4.09 1.21 10.12
CA LEU A 71 3.78 2.64 10.27
C LEU A 71 2.28 2.94 10.17
N TRP A 72 1.51 2.22 9.35
CA TRP A 72 0.05 2.35 9.29
C TRP A 72 -0.60 1.92 10.60
N HIS A 73 -0.14 0.83 11.21
CA HIS A 73 -0.64 0.38 12.52
C HIS A 73 -0.26 1.37 13.63
N GLU A 74 0.97 1.87 13.63
CA GLU A 74 1.40 2.93 14.56
C GLU A 74 0.52 4.18 14.41
N LEU A 75 0.25 4.61 13.18
CA LEU A 75 -0.60 5.76 12.88
C LEU A 75 -2.05 5.55 13.33
N ALA A 76 -2.61 4.36 13.10
CA ALA A 76 -3.94 4.00 13.56
C ALA A 76 -4.05 4.10 15.08
N ALA A 77 -3.07 3.55 15.81
CA ALA A 77 -3.01 3.61 17.26
C ALA A 77 -2.90 5.06 17.76
N HIS A 78 -2.02 5.86 17.14
CA HIS A 78 -1.80 7.26 17.51
C HIS A 78 -3.02 8.14 17.25
N SER A 79 -3.64 8.00 16.09
CA SER A 79 -4.79 8.82 15.66
C SER A 79 -6.12 8.34 16.25
N ARG A 80 -6.17 7.13 16.80
CA ARG A 80 -7.40 6.43 17.22
C ARG A 80 -8.43 6.32 16.07
N ARG A 81 -7.94 6.16 14.84
CA ARG A 81 -8.76 5.99 13.63
C ARG A 81 -8.35 4.73 12.91
N GLU A 82 -9.29 4.06 12.28
CA GLU A 82 -8.98 3.01 11.34
C GLU A 82 -8.41 3.64 10.06
N VAL A 83 -7.11 3.49 9.83
CA VAL A 83 -6.40 4.04 8.66
C VAL A 83 -5.96 2.95 7.70
N ILE A 84 -5.99 1.68 8.13
CA ILE A 84 -5.76 0.49 7.32
C ILE A 84 -6.73 -0.60 7.75
N ARG A 85 -7.28 -1.32 6.78
CA ARG A 85 -8.12 -2.50 7.00
C ARG A 85 -7.60 -3.63 6.14
N LEU A 86 -7.21 -4.72 6.77
CA LEU A 86 -6.79 -5.92 6.06
C LEU A 86 -8.03 -6.71 5.64
N THR A 87 -8.23 -6.83 4.35
CA THR A 87 -9.39 -7.51 3.76
C THR A 87 -9.00 -8.74 2.97
N GLY A 88 -7.71 -8.94 2.79
CA GLY A 88 -7.15 -9.85 1.81
C GLY A 88 -7.24 -9.27 0.40
N GLY A 89 -6.39 -9.80 -0.48
CA GLY A 89 -6.36 -9.42 -1.88
C GLY A 89 -6.01 -10.58 -2.78
N VAL A 90 -6.53 -10.56 -4.01
CA VAL A 90 -6.20 -11.56 -5.02
C VAL A 90 -5.78 -10.88 -6.31
N MET A 91 -4.61 -11.26 -6.84
CA MET A 91 -4.10 -10.84 -8.14
C MET A 91 -4.40 -11.95 -9.15
N VAL A 92 -5.29 -11.70 -10.09
CA VAL A 92 -5.80 -12.71 -11.04
C VAL A 92 -5.29 -12.45 -12.46
N GLY A 93 -4.95 -13.49 -13.17
CA GLY A 93 -4.57 -13.46 -14.57
C GLY A 93 -3.84 -14.73 -15.02
N PRO A 94 -3.30 -14.74 -16.26
CA PRO A 94 -2.45 -15.81 -16.72
C PRO A 94 -1.27 -16.06 -15.78
N PRO A 95 -0.82 -17.33 -15.60
CA PRO A 95 0.26 -17.66 -14.67
C PRO A 95 1.57 -16.90 -14.92
N ASP A 96 1.85 -16.59 -16.18
CA ASP A 96 3.03 -15.87 -16.66
C ASP A 96 2.82 -14.36 -16.78
N SER A 97 1.63 -13.86 -16.47
CA SER A 97 1.37 -12.42 -16.50
C SER A 97 2.29 -11.67 -15.54
N ARG A 98 2.66 -10.45 -15.94
CA ARG A 98 3.49 -9.58 -15.09
C ARG A 98 2.97 -9.46 -13.67
N THR A 99 1.65 -9.35 -13.51
CA THR A 99 1.02 -9.20 -12.19
C THR A 99 1.16 -10.47 -11.38
N VAL A 100 0.72 -11.62 -11.89
CA VAL A 100 0.73 -12.87 -11.12
C VAL A 100 2.14 -13.38 -10.89
N ALA A 101 2.95 -13.50 -11.97
CA ALA A 101 4.34 -13.97 -11.87
C ALA A 101 5.21 -13.01 -11.02
N GLY A 102 4.99 -11.69 -11.15
CA GLY A 102 5.71 -10.70 -10.37
C GLY A 102 5.36 -10.76 -8.88
N SER A 103 4.07 -10.83 -8.54
CA SER A 103 3.62 -10.98 -7.14
C SER A 103 4.14 -12.27 -6.53
N ARG A 104 4.06 -13.38 -7.26
CA ARG A 104 4.58 -14.67 -6.80
C ARG A 104 6.08 -14.61 -6.51
N ARG A 105 6.88 -14.06 -7.41
CA ARG A 105 8.31 -13.87 -7.20
C ARG A 105 8.61 -13.05 -5.95
N SER A 106 7.89 -11.95 -5.75
CA SER A 106 8.06 -11.11 -4.56
C SER A 106 7.68 -11.85 -3.28
N ALA A 107 6.57 -12.59 -3.29
CA ALA A 107 6.13 -13.37 -2.15
C ALA A 107 7.11 -14.50 -1.81
N GLU A 108 7.55 -15.28 -2.79
CA GLU A 108 8.51 -16.36 -2.60
C GLU A 108 9.87 -15.85 -2.12
N GLN A 109 10.40 -14.77 -2.72
CA GLN A 109 11.69 -14.20 -2.34
C GLN A 109 11.73 -13.69 -0.90
N TRP A 110 10.63 -13.14 -0.40
CA TRP A 110 10.54 -12.55 0.92
C TRP A 110 9.79 -13.43 1.93
N GLY A 111 9.42 -14.66 1.56
CA GLY A 111 8.71 -15.57 2.44
C GLY A 111 7.35 -15.05 2.90
N LEU A 112 6.67 -14.23 2.06
CA LEU A 112 5.36 -13.70 2.40
C LEU A 112 4.30 -14.81 2.32
N PRO A 113 3.41 -14.93 3.32
CA PRO A 113 2.27 -15.85 3.26
C PRO A 113 1.41 -15.57 2.03
N HIS A 114 1.20 -16.56 1.20
CA HIS A 114 0.36 -16.47 0.02
C HIS A 114 -0.19 -17.83 -0.39
N GLU A 115 -1.25 -17.81 -1.17
CA GLU A 115 -1.91 -18.99 -1.72
C GLU A 115 -2.09 -18.83 -3.23
N MET A 116 -1.73 -19.87 -3.99
CA MET A 116 -2.03 -19.91 -5.42
C MET A 116 -3.37 -20.59 -5.64
N LEU A 117 -4.32 -19.86 -6.23
CA LEU A 117 -5.68 -20.30 -6.50
C LEU A 117 -5.86 -20.66 -7.96
N SER A 118 -6.55 -21.77 -8.24
CA SER A 118 -7.04 -22.06 -9.58
C SER A 118 -8.24 -21.18 -9.95
N ALA A 119 -8.59 -21.11 -11.23
CA ALA A 119 -9.81 -20.42 -11.68
C ALA A 119 -11.09 -20.93 -10.99
N ALA A 120 -11.14 -22.24 -10.68
CA ALA A 120 -12.26 -22.83 -9.95
C ALA A 120 -12.29 -22.35 -8.49
N ASP A 121 -11.15 -22.28 -7.83
CA ASP A 121 -11.03 -21.79 -6.45
C ASP A 121 -11.42 -20.30 -6.36
N ILE A 122 -11.00 -19.51 -7.34
CA ILE A 122 -11.36 -18.08 -7.41
C ILE A 122 -12.87 -17.92 -7.50
N ARG A 123 -13.53 -18.61 -8.43
CA ARG A 123 -15.01 -18.55 -8.55
C ARG A 123 -15.72 -18.97 -7.29
N ARG A 124 -15.23 -20.03 -6.62
CA ARG A 124 -15.81 -20.51 -5.36
C ARG A 124 -15.66 -19.51 -4.23
N ARG A 125 -14.46 -18.93 -4.07
CA ARG A 125 -14.11 -18.03 -2.96
C ARG A 125 -14.60 -16.61 -3.19
N PHE A 126 -14.62 -16.17 -4.45
CA PHE A 126 -15.00 -14.82 -4.87
C PHE A 126 -16.07 -14.88 -5.97
N PRO A 127 -17.35 -15.13 -5.62
CA PRO A 127 -18.41 -15.38 -6.61
C PRO A 127 -18.67 -14.24 -7.61
N THR A 128 -18.19 -13.03 -7.32
CA THR A 128 -18.28 -11.87 -8.22
C THR A 128 -17.18 -11.83 -9.29
N MET A 129 -16.20 -12.73 -9.20
CA MET A 129 -15.10 -12.83 -10.16
C MET A 129 -15.35 -13.96 -11.15
N ASP A 130 -15.07 -13.70 -12.42
CA ASP A 130 -15.13 -14.70 -13.50
C ASP A 130 -13.78 -14.81 -14.23
N PRO A 131 -12.80 -15.48 -13.64
CA PRO A 131 -11.51 -15.71 -14.28
C PRO A 131 -11.65 -16.59 -15.53
N ARG A 132 -10.83 -16.34 -16.54
CA ARG A 132 -10.79 -17.15 -17.77
C ARG A 132 -10.26 -18.56 -17.49
N PRO A 133 -10.58 -19.54 -18.34
CA PRO A 133 -9.91 -20.83 -18.26
C PRO A 133 -8.39 -20.69 -18.36
N GLY A 134 -7.66 -21.25 -17.39
CA GLY A 134 -6.20 -21.15 -17.31
C GLY A 134 -5.68 -19.97 -16.48
N ASP A 135 -6.52 -19.01 -16.11
CA ASP A 135 -6.11 -17.98 -15.14
C ASP A 135 -5.89 -18.61 -13.76
N VAL A 136 -4.98 -18.02 -13.04
CA VAL A 136 -4.70 -18.33 -11.62
C VAL A 136 -4.78 -17.07 -10.79
N GLY A 137 -4.86 -17.22 -9.48
CA GLY A 137 -4.83 -16.09 -8.54
C GLY A 137 -3.73 -16.27 -7.51
N LEU A 138 -2.99 -15.22 -7.20
CA LEU A 138 -2.21 -15.15 -5.98
C LEU A 138 -3.03 -14.40 -4.94
N TYR A 139 -3.36 -15.07 -3.86
CA TYR A 139 -4.08 -14.51 -2.72
C TYR A 139 -3.13 -14.27 -1.55
N GLU A 140 -3.28 -13.13 -0.89
CA GLU A 140 -2.62 -12.78 0.37
C GLU A 140 -3.63 -12.21 1.36
N ASP A 141 -3.53 -12.61 2.65
CA ASP A 141 -4.43 -12.11 3.71
C ASP A 141 -4.09 -10.66 4.11
N ASN A 142 -2.85 -10.24 3.86
CA ASN A 142 -2.32 -8.94 4.27
C ASN A 142 -2.45 -7.86 3.18
N ALA A 143 -3.57 -7.81 2.48
CA ALA A 143 -3.85 -6.77 1.50
C ALA A 143 -5.07 -5.92 1.92
#